data_36aae713f29929765af5df890048b19b
#
_entry.id   36aae713f29929765af5df890048b19b
#
_cell.length_a   1.000
_cell.length_b   1.000
_cell.length_c   1.000
_cell.angle_alpha   90.00
_cell.angle_beta   90.00
_cell.angle_gamma   90.00
#
_symmetry.space_group_name_H-M   'P 1'
#
loop_
_entity.id
_entity.type
_entity.pdbx_description
1 polymer ?
#
loop_
_entity_poly.entity_id
_entity_poly.type
_entity_poly.pdbx_seq_one_letter_code
_entity_poly.pdbx_strand_id
1 'polypeptide(L)'
;MYPALGHAADGDVISRLKFKQISTLDGLPTDEVQKIYQDKEGFLWFATRYGFCKYDGYQITVYKSSLNTPGLLTSNNIYCFADDNDGFLWIGTQEGLNTLNKKTGEIRQYTAPAIPNNAVSCLLVTRENEVWIGTDSGLCRYVAEKDSFVMYDGKSTDGIFPAASIKSLFEDSDGDLWVGTWSSGLFRYSRKEDKFYAYPKINERNSAHVIYQDSNRKMWVGGWDCGLFLLNHPKDMANVSYTHYSHRIGDDASLSDNIVYDIVE
;
A
#
# COMPACT_ATOMS: atom_id res chain seq x y z
N MET A 1 33.44 30.10 -31.56
CA MET A 1 34.19 29.26 -30.61
C MET A 1 33.27 29.04 -29.40
N TYR A 2 32.52 27.95 -29.41
CA TYR A 2 31.63 27.60 -28.30
C TYR A 2 32.41 26.75 -27.31
N PRO A 3 32.34 27.01 -26.00
CA PRO A 3 32.93 26.11 -24.99
C PRO A 3 32.12 24.81 -24.93
N ALA A 4 32.83 23.71 -25.05
CA ALA A 4 32.29 22.37 -24.83
C ALA A 4 31.79 22.28 -23.36
N LEU A 5 30.49 22.04 -23.18
CA LEU A 5 29.90 21.60 -21.92
C LEU A 5 30.48 20.21 -21.63
N GLY A 6 31.38 20.16 -20.66
CA GLY A 6 31.92 18.90 -20.16
C GLY A 6 30.80 18.07 -19.58
N HIS A 7 30.60 16.87 -20.12
CA HIS A 7 29.85 15.80 -19.44
C HIS A 7 30.65 15.41 -18.21
N ALA A 8 30.24 15.94 -17.06
CA ALA A 8 30.71 15.44 -15.77
C ALA A 8 30.00 14.13 -15.47
N ALA A 9 30.66 13.04 -15.78
CA ALA A 9 30.87 11.87 -14.93
C ALA A 9 29.62 11.28 -14.23
N ASP A 10 28.74 10.62 -14.98
CA ASP A 10 27.85 9.56 -14.45
C ASP A 10 28.65 8.36 -13.90
N GLY A 11 29.95 8.26 -14.22
CA GLY A 11 30.80 7.16 -13.76
C GLY A 11 31.22 7.22 -12.29
N ASP A 12 31.28 8.42 -11.68
CA ASP A 12 31.80 8.59 -10.33
C ASP A 12 30.77 8.26 -9.21
N VAL A 13 29.48 8.33 -9.49
CA VAL A 13 28.42 7.97 -8.54
C VAL A 13 28.29 6.45 -8.45
N ILE A 14 28.34 5.76 -9.58
CA ILE A 14 28.22 4.29 -9.65
C ILE A 14 29.40 3.61 -8.95
N SER A 15 30.61 4.17 -9.06
CA SER A 15 31.82 3.61 -8.42
C SER A 15 31.79 3.67 -6.88
N ARG A 16 30.90 4.48 -6.28
CA ARG A 16 30.75 4.59 -4.82
C ARG A 16 29.64 3.72 -4.24
N LEU A 17 28.76 3.16 -5.08
CA LEU A 17 27.70 2.27 -4.64
C LEU A 17 28.28 0.90 -4.28
N LYS A 18 28.06 0.48 -3.04
CA LYS A 18 28.38 -0.87 -2.56
C LYS A 18 27.10 -1.63 -2.39
N PHE A 19 26.97 -2.74 -3.07
CA PHE A 19 25.82 -3.64 -2.96
C PHE A 19 26.20 -4.83 -2.08
N LYS A 20 25.28 -5.21 -1.17
CA LYS A 20 25.29 -6.49 -0.47
C LYS A 20 24.13 -7.31 -1.00
N GLN A 21 24.42 -8.46 -1.54
CA GLN A 21 23.40 -9.41 -1.95
C GLN A 21 22.91 -10.16 -0.71
N ILE A 22 21.58 -10.34 -0.61
CA ILE A 22 20.91 -11.22 0.36
C ILE A 22 20.16 -12.27 -0.47
N SER A 23 20.44 -13.54 -0.22
CA SER A 23 19.99 -14.66 -1.03
C SER A 23 19.56 -15.85 -0.19
N THR A 24 19.21 -16.95 -0.83
CA THR A 24 18.94 -18.25 -0.16
C THR A 24 20.14 -18.76 0.62
N LEU A 25 21.35 -18.37 0.27
CA LEU A 25 22.58 -18.71 1.03
C LEU A 25 22.64 -17.98 2.39
N ASP A 26 21.98 -16.85 2.52
CA ASP A 26 21.88 -16.08 3.75
C ASP A 26 20.67 -16.49 4.60
N GLY A 27 19.81 -17.41 4.10
CA GLY A 27 18.64 -17.95 4.81
C GLY A 27 17.29 -17.49 4.28
N LEU A 28 17.21 -16.76 3.15
CA LEU A 28 15.93 -16.51 2.49
C LEU A 28 15.31 -17.86 2.04
N PRO A 29 13.98 -18.02 2.14
CA PRO A 29 13.31 -19.24 1.65
C PRO A 29 13.31 -19.33 0.13
N THR A 30 13.51 -18.22 -0.58
CA THR A 30 13.65 -18.10 -2.03
C THR A 30 14.31 -16.77 -2.38
N ASP A 31 14.94 -16.69 -3.55
CA ASP A 31 15.51 -15.43 -4.07
C ASP A 31 14.43 -14.52 -4.71
N GLU A 32 13.17 -14.99 -4.85
CA GLU A 32 12.04 -14.21 -5.32
C GLU A 32 11.41 -13.43 -4.15
N VAL A 33 11.82 -12.18 -3.99
CA VAL A 33 11.26 -11.24 -3.01
C VAL A 33 10.17 -10.40 -3.67
N GLN A 34 8.94 -10.48 -3.17
CA GLN A 34 7.78 -9.76 -3.70
C GLN A 34 7.63 -8.37 -3.11
N LYS A 35 7.96 -8.22 -1.81
CA LYS A 35 7.90 -6.94 -1.10
C LYS A 35 9.02 -6.85 -0.09
N ILE A 36 9.50 -5.62 0.10
CA ILE A 36 10.48 -5.27 1.12
C ILE A 36 9.86 -4.17 1.98
N TYR A 37 9.99 -4.30 3.27
CA TYR A 37 9.52 -3.32 4.24
C TYR A 37 10.58 -3.11 5.32
N GLN A 38 10.86 -1.86 5.69
CA GLN A 38 11.69 -1.53 6.84
C GLN A 38 10.78 -1.04 7.97
N ASP A 39 10.85 -1.70 9.12
CA ASP A 39 10.09 -1.27 10.29
C ASP A 39 10.74 -0.08 11.01
N LYS A 40 10.02 0.50 11.97
CA LYS A 40 10.46 1.65 12.76
C LYS A 40 11.72 1.37 13.61
N GLU A 41 12.04 0.10 13.83
CA GLU A 41 13.23 -0.35 14.56
C GLU A 41 14.43 -0.55 13.64
N GLY A 42 14.22 -0.44 12.32
CA GLY A 42 15.24 -0.56 11.29
C GLY A 42 15.43 -1.98 10.75
N PHE A 43 14.67 -2.97 11.19
CA PHE A 43 14.71 -4.31 10.65
C PHE A 43 14.07 -4.37 9.26
N LEU A 44 14.66 -5.18 8.38
CA LEU A 44 14.08 -5.44 7.07
C LEU A 44 13.19 -6.67 7.11
N TRP A 45 12.02 -6.55 6.49
CA TRP A 45 11.06 -7.62 6.31
C TRP A 45 10.89 -7.91 4.83
N PHE A 46 10.99 -9.18 4.46
CA PHE A 46 10.87 -9.64 3.08
C PHE A 46 9.64 -10.53 2.95
N ALA A 47 8.74 -10.18 2.05
CA ALA A 47 7.64 -11.04 1.64
C ALA A 47 8.08 -11.93 0.49
N THR A 48 7.85 -13.23 0.61
CA THR A 48 8.08 -14.23 -0.43
C THR A 48 6.88 -15.15 -0.56
N ARG A 49 6.82 -15.95 -1.63
CA ARG A 49 5.77 -16.97 -1.79
C ARG A 49 5.86 -18.11 -0.78
N TYR A 50 6.98 -18.23 -0.07
CA TYR A 50 7.23 -19.31 0.89
C TYR A 50 7.26 -18.84 2.34
N GLY A 51 6.66 -17.69 2.62
CA GLY A 51 6.61 -17.06 3.93
C GLY A 51 7.24 -15.68 3.95
N PHE A 52 7.29 -15.06 5.11
CA PHE A 52 8.00 -13.81 5.28
C PHE A 52 9.19 -13.97 6.22
N CYS A 53 10.15 -13.04 6.09
CA CYS A 53 11.41 -13.10 6.80
C CYS A 53 11.72 -11.78 7.45
N LYS A 54 12.28 -11.82 8.66
CA LYS A 54 12.92 -10.71 9.34
C LYS A 54 14.43 -10.80 9.15
N TYR A 55 15.06 -9.73 8.72
CA TYR A 55 16.50 -9.59 8.69
C TYR A 55 16.93 -8.51 9.68
N ASP A 56 17.78 -8.86 10.63
CA ASP A 56 18.29 -7.99 11.69
C ASP A 56 19.68 -7.38 11.40
N GLY A 57 20.16 -7.55 10.17
CA GLY A 57 21.51 -7.15 9.75
C GLY A 57 22.52 -8.30 9.76
N TYR A 58 22.24 -9.38 10.46
CA TYR A 58 23.12 -10.54 10.67
C TYR A 58 22.48 -11.84 10.23
N GLN A 59 21.25 -12.10 10.63
CA GLN A 59 20.54 -13.37 10.40
C GLN A 59 19.13 -13.13 9.87
N ILE A 60 18.61 -14.15 9.21
CA ILE A 60 17.24 -14.18 8.70
C ILE A 60 16.40 -15.14 9.55
N THR A 61 15.32 -14.62 10.14
CA THR A 61 14.28 -15.41 10.81
C THR A 61 13.12 -15.58 9.85
N VAL A 62 12.73 -16.84 9.56
CA VAL A 62 11.66 -17.17 8.62
C VAL A 62 10.38 -17.50 9.36
N TYR A 63 9.29 -16.86 8.99
CA TYR A 63 7.92 -17.12 9.45
C TYR A 63 7.13 -17.76 8.31
N LYS A 64 6.52 -18.91 8.58
CA LYS A 64 5.75 -19.67 7.57
C LYS A 64 4.35 -19.94 8.08
N SER A 65 3.41 -20.14 7.17
CA SER A 65 2.13 -20.75 7.50
C SER A 65 2.29 -22.27 7.65
N SER A 66 1.45 -22.86 8.49
CA SER A 66 1.29 -24.30 8.56
C SER A 66 -0.17 -24.62 8.78
N LEU A 67 -0.75 -25.39 7.89
CA LEU A 67 -2.16 -25.82 7.97
C LEU A 67 -2.52 -26.54 9.27
N ASN A 68 -1.52 -27.14 9.94
CA ASN A 68 -1.71 -27.95 11.13
C ASN A 68 -1.20 -27.29 12.42
N THR A 69 -0.76 -26.05 12.37
CA THR A 69 -0.19 -25.34 13.55
C THR A 69 -0.94 -24.04 13.80
N PRO A 70 -1.86 -24.01 14.76
CA PRO A 70 -2.52 -22.76 15.18
C PRO A 70 -1.51 -21.69 15.61
N GLY A 71 -1.81 -20.42 15.37
CA GLY A 71 -0.96 -19.29 15.78
C GLY A 71 0.19 -18.97 14.80
N LEU A 72 0.22 -19.58 13.63
CA LEU A 72 1.09 -19.18 12.53
C LEU A 72 0.34 -18.29 11.53
N LEU A 73 0.97 -17.96 10.40
CA LEU A 73 0.33 -17.14 9.36
C LEU A 73 -0.87 -17.85 8.72
N THR A 74 -1.86 -17.08 8.29
CA THR A 74 -3.00 -17.59 7.51
C THR A 74 -2.57 -18.10 6.13
N SER A 75 -1.57 -17.43 5.51
CA SER A 75 -1.01 -17.84 4.22
C SER A 75 0.45 -17.41 4.09
N ASN A 76 1.22 -18.13 3.27
CA ASN A 76 2.57 -17.70 2.87
C ASN A 76 2.57 -16.64 1.76
N ASN A 77 1.44 -16.44 1.08
CA ASN A 77 1.33 -15.44 0.02
C ASN A 77 0.99 -14.08 0.63
N ILE A 78 2.02 -13.27 0.87
CA ILE A 78 1.95 -11.99 1.57
C ILE A 78 1.82 -10.85 0.57
N TYR A 79 0.85 -9.98 0.77
CA TYR A 79 0.58 -8.84 -0.11
C TYR A 79 1.04 -7.51 0.45
N CYS A 80 0.96 -7.30 1.76
CA CYS A 80 1.27 -6.01 2.37
C CYS A 80 1.68 -6.14 3.84
N PHE A 81 2.38 -5.10 4.31
CA PHE A 81 2.77 -4.92 5.71
C PHE A 81 2.44 -3.52 6.18
N ALA A 82 2.20 -3.36 7.47
CA ALA A 82 2.17 -2.08 8.15
C ALA A 82 2.58 -2.26 9.63
N ASP A 83 3.30 -1.29 10.17
CA ASP A 83 3.83 -1.31 11.53
C ASP A 83 3.12 -0.27 12.39
N ASP A 84 2.50 -0.69 13.50
CA ASP A 84 1.83 0.25 14.40
C ASP A 84 2.78 0.79 15.49
N ASN A 85 2.25 1.70 16.33
CA ASN A 85 3.02 2.27 17.42
C ASN A 85 2.97 1.39 18.70
N ASP A 86 2.16 0.33 18.70
CA ASP A 86 1.96 -0.57 19.82
C ASP A 86 2.88 -1.81 19.74
N GLY A 87 3.72 -1.86 18.71
CA GLY A 87 4.73 -2.90 18.50
C GLY A 87 4.20 -4.14 17.77
N PHE A 88 3.10 -3.98 17.03
CA PHE A 88 2.59 -5.04 16.16
C PHE A 88 2.96 -4.75 14.71
N LEU A 89 3.41 -5.79 14.01
CA LEU A 89 3.49 -5.81 12.57
C LEU A 89 2.21 -6.45 12.01
N TRP A 90 1.47 -5.70 11.24
CA TRP A 90 0.27 -6.13 10.52
C TRP A 90 0.67 -6.72 9.19
N ILE A 91 0.14 -7.89 8.84
CA ILE A 91 0.54 -8.68 7.69
C ILE A 91 -0.70 -9.10 6.92
N GLY A 92 -0.90 -8.50 5.77
CA GLY A 92 -1.99 -8.86 4.85
C GLY A 92 -1.56 -9.98 3.91
N THR A 93 -2.37 -11.04 3.85
CA THR A 93 -2.13 -12.21 3.01
C THR A 93 -3.30 -12.50 2.09
N GLN A 94 -3.15 -13.49 1.23
CA GLN A 94 -4.24 -13.99 0.39
C GLN A 94 -5.38 -14.62 1.21
N GLU A 95 -5.10 -15.14 2.42
CA GLU A 95 -6.02 -15.97 3.20
C GLU A 95 -6.35 -15.38 4.58
N GLY A 96 -6.07 -14.11 4.80
CA GLY A 96 -6.40 -13.40 6.03
C GLY A 96 -5.43 -12.29 6.39
N LEU A 97 -5.79 -11.62 7.48
CA LEU A 97 -4.96 -10.64 8.16
C LEU A 97 -4.28 -11.29 9.35
N ASN A 98 -3.02 -10.97 9.57
CA ASN A 98 -2.29 -11.42 10.73
C ASN A 98 -1.67 -10.23 11.46
N THR A 99 -1.48 -10.36 12.77
CA THR A 99 -0.64 -9.47 13.56
C THR A 99 0.49 -10.27 14.18
N LEU A 100 1.70 -9.75 14.12
CA LEU A 100 2.86 -10.27 14.83
C LEU A 100 3.24 -9.28 15.94
N ASN A 101 3.16 -9.69 17.17
CA ASN A 101 3.77 -8.96 18.28
C ASN A 101 5.29 -9.08 18.16
N LYS A 102 5.97 -7.98 17.81
CA LYS A 102 7.42 -7.97 17.56
C LYS A 102 8.26 -8.32 18.82
N LYS A 103 7.70 -8.10 20.03
CA LYS A 103 8.37 -8.37 21.30
C LYS A 103 8.22 -9.82 21.75
N THR A 104 7.01 -10.41 21.62
CA THR A 104 6.74 -11.77 22.09
C THR A 104 6.85 -12.82 20.99
N GLY A 105 6.76 -12.44 19.73
CA GLY A 105 6.67 -13.34 18.58
C GLY A 105 5.27 -13.96 18.40
N GLU A 106 4.28 -13.56 19.20
CA GLU A 106 2.92 -14.08 19.11
C GLU A 106 2.26 -13.60 17.79
N ILE A 107 1.64 -14.53 17.07
CA ILE A 107 0.86 -14.24 15.87
C ILE A 107 -0.62 -14.47 16.15
N ARG A 108 -1.45 -13.47 15.82
CA ARG A 108 -2.91 -13.58 15.79
C ARG A 108 -3.41 -13.53 14.36
N GLN A 109 -4.52 -14.19 14.10
CA GLN A 109 -5.13 -14.33 12.79
C GLN A 109 -6.55 -13.75 12.79
N TYR A 110 -6.89 -13.04 11.73
CA TYR A 110 -8.24 -12.53 11.50
C TYR A 110 -8.67 -12.91 10.09
N THR A 111 -9.85 -13.53 9.99
CA THR A 111 -10.44 -13.97 8.73
C THR A 111 -11.89 -13.53 8.63
N ALA A 112 -12.49 -13.63 7.46
CA ALA A 112 -13.91 -13.38 7.31
C ALA A 112 -14.74 -14.32 8.21
N PRO A 113 -15.81 -13.85 8.88
CA PRO A 113 -16.46 -12.55 8.70
C PRO A 113 -15.94 -11.42 9.61
N ALA A 114 -14.85 -11.61 10.38
CA ALA A 114 -14.29 -10.53 11.21
C ALA A 114 -13.72 -9.38 10.36
N ILE A 115 -13.21 -9.67 9.17
CA ILE A 115 -12.81 -8.71 8.14
C ILE A 115 -13.66 -8.91 6.87
N PRO A 116 -13.76 -7.91 5.94
CA PRO A 116 -14.65 -8.00 4.78
C PRO A 116 -14.36 -9.17 3.84
N ASN A 117 -13.09 -9.53 3.67
CA ASN A 117 -12.62 -10.62 2.82
C ASN A 117 -11.24 -11.09 3.27
N ASN A 118 -10.91 -12.36 3.00
CA ASN A 118 -9.62 -12.93 3.38
C ASN A 118 -8.44 -12.41 2.55
N ALA A 119 -8.65 -12.01 1.30
CA ALA A 119 -7.60 -11.43 0.47
C ALA A 119 -7.37 -9.96 0.89
N VAL A 120 -6.38 -9.75 1.76
CA VAL A 120 -5.99 -8.43 2.28
C VAL A 120 -4.97 -7.81 1.34
N SER A 121 -5.39 -6.85 0.54
CA SER A 121 -4.62 -6.26 -0.56
C SER A 121 -3.71 -5.10 -0.15
N CYS A 122 -4.12 -4.32 0.85
CA CYS A 122 -3.33 -3.18 1.35
C CYS A 122 -3.63 -2.90 2.83
N LEU A 123 -2.65 -2.29 3.48
CA LEU A 123 -2.70 -1.88 4.89
C LEU A 123 -2.17 -0.46 5.01
N LEU A 124 -2.74 0.32 5.91
CA LEU A 124 -2.24 1.62 6.30
C LEU A 124 -2.36 1.79 7.80
N VAL A 125 -1.27 2.17 8.45
CA VAL A 125 -1.29 2.70 9.81
C VAL A 125 -1.15 4.21 9.70
N THR A 126 -2.14 4.94 10.19
CA THR A 126 -2.16 6.41 10.13
C THR A 126 -1.25 7.03 11.19
N ARG A 127 -0.99 8.33 11.07
CA ARG A 127 -0.21 9.09 12.08
C ARG A 127 -0.83 9.03 13.49
N GLU A 128 -2.16 8.86 13.57
CA GLU A 128 -2.88 8.67 14.83
C GLU A 128 -2.95 7.22 15.29
N ASN A 129 -2.17 6.33 14.66
CA ASN A 129 -2.09 4.90 14.95
C ASN A 129 -3.38 4.12 14.67
N GLU A 130 -4.25 4.61 13.79
CA GLU A 130 -5.38 3.82 13.31
C GLU A 130 -4.92 2.85 12.23
N VAL A 131 -5.36 1.61 12.32
CA VAL A 131 -5.05 0.58 11.33
C VAL A 131 -6.23 0.40 10.39
N TRP A 132 -6.00 0.69 9.12
CA TRP A 132 -6.96 0.54 8.03
C TRP A 132 -6.59 -0.63 7.14
N ILE A 133 -7.57 -1.45 6.80
CA ILE A 133 -7.39 -2.70 6.09
C ILE A 133 -8.24 -2.69 4.83
N GLY A 134 -7.58 -2.72 3.68
CA GLY A 134 -8.21 -2.91 2.37
C GLY A 134 -8.19 -4.37 1.96
N THR A 135 -9.33 -4.86 1.51
CA THR A 135 -9.51 -6.23 1.03
C THR A 135 -10.07 -6.26 -0.39
N ASP A 136 -10.17 -7.43 -0.98
CA ASP A 136 -10.78 -7.58 -2.31
C ASP A 136 -12.31 -7.37 -2.32
N SER A 137 -12.95 -7.18 -1.16
CA SER A 137 -14.41 -6.97 -1.09
C SER A 137 -14.83 -5.90 -0.08
N GLY A 138 -13.93 -5.02 0.32
CA GLY A 138 -14.28 -3.91 1.22
C GLY A 138 -13.15 -3.40 2.07
N LEU A 139 -13.49 -2.38 2.85
CA LEU A 139 -12.62 -1.65 3.75
C LEU A 139 -13.05 -1.87 5.20
N CYS A 140 -12.10 -2.02 6.10
CA CYS A 140 -12.38 -1.97 7.53
C CYS A 140 -11.28 -1.25 8.30
N ARG A 141 -11.60 -0.85 9.54
CA ARG A 141 -10.66 -0.26 10.50
C ARG A 141 -10.66 -1.06 11.78
N TYR A 142 -9.48 -1.33 12.30
CA TYR A 142 -9.31 -2.02 13.57
C TYR A 142 -9.66 -1.13 14.77
N VAL A 143 -10.29 -1.72 15.77
CA VAL A 143 -10.68 -1.11 17.05
C VAL A 143 -9.99 -1.85 18.18
N ALA A 144 -8.89 -1.29 18.67
CA ALA A 144 -8.00 -1.96 19.62
C ALA A 144 -8.68 -2.33 20.95
N GLU A 145 -9.56 -1.45 21.48
CA GLU A 145 -10.24 -1.65 22.76
C GLU A 145 -11.17 -2.88 22.76
N LYS A 146 -11.62 -3.30 21.58
CA LYS A 146 -12.57 -4.39 21.40
C LYS A 146 -11.98 -5.61 20.70
N ASP A 147 -10.73 -5.51 20.22
CA ASP A 147 -10.09 -6.48 19.32
C ASP A 147 -11.05 -6.87 18.17
N SER A 148 -11.60 -5.86 17.49
CA SER A 148 -12.63 -6.02 16.47
C SER A 148 -12.47 -5.02 15.33
N PHE A 149 -13.31 -5.12 14.30
CA PHE A 149 -13.23 -4.27 13.12
C PHE A 149 -14.55 -3.54 12.87
N VAL A 150 -14.45 -2.26 12.50
CA VAL A 150 -15.56 -1.50 11.91
C VAL A 150 -15.50 -1.67 10.40
N MET A 151 -16.58 -2.19 9.82
CA MET A 151 -16.72 -2.40 8.37
C MET A 151 -17.28 -1.16 7.71
N TYR A 152 -16.75 -0.82 6.53
CA TYR A 152 -17.27 0.26 5.69
C TYR A 152 -17.82 -0.33 4.40
N ASP A 153 -19.12 -0.18 4.21
CA ASP A 153 -19.86 -0.66 3.05
C ASP A 153 -20.98 0.32 2.67
N GLY A 154 -21.78 -0.02 1.66
CA GLY A 154 -22.89 0.82 1.22
C GLY A 154 -23.95 1.07 2.29
N LYS A 155 -24.08 0.20 3.30
CA LYS A 155 -25.05 0.38 4.38
C LYS A 155 -24.54 1.33 5.45
N SER A 156 -23.27 1.16 5.83
CA SER A 156 -22.62 1.98 6.87
C SER A 156 -22.24 3.39 6.39
N THR A 157 -22.29 3.63 5.07
CA THR A 157 -21.86 4.89 4.45
C THR A 157 -22.93 5.56 3.60
N ASP A 158 -24.21 5.29 3.87
CA ASP A 158 -25.36 5.84 3.14
C ASP A 158 -25.28 5.66 1.60
N GLY A 159 -24.73 4.55 1.16
CA GLY A 159 -24.57 4.20 -0.25
C GLY A 159 -23.36 4.84 -0.95
N ILE A 160 -22.56 5.63 -0.24
CA ILE A 160 -21.43 6.36 -0.83
C ILE A 160 -20.25 5.43 -1.13
N PHE A 161 -19.90 4.54 -0.18
CA PHE A 161 -18.77 3.64 -0.32
C PHE A 161 -19.25 2.21 -0.58
N PRO A 162 -19.06 1.65 -1.79
CA PRO A 162 -19.52 0.30 -2.11
C PRO A 162 -18.58 -0.76 -1.52
N ALA A 163 -19.06 -1.98 -1.43
CA ALA A 163 -18.18 -3.13 -1.28
C ALA A 163 -17.31 -3.26 -2.56
N ALA A 164 -16.04 -2.96 -2.46
CA ALA A 164 -15.13 -2.86 -3.60
C ALA A 164 -13.77 -3.49 -3.30
N SER A 165 -13.07 -3.95 -4.35
CA SER A 165 -11.68 -4.37 -4.24
C SER A 165 -10.79 -3.14 -4.03
N ILE A 166 -10.25 -3.01 -2.81
CA ILE A 166 -9.36 -1.91 -2.44
C ILE A 166 -7.96 -2.19 -2.98
N LYS A 167 -7.31 -1.19 -3.56
CA LYS A 167 -5.95 -1.33 -4.12
C LYS A 167 -4.93 -0.44 -3.44
N SER A 168 -5.35 0.71 -2.94
CA SER A 168 -4.46 1.62 -2.24
C SER A 168 -5.17 2.36 -1.12
N LEU A 169 -4.41 2.63 -0.06
CA LEU A 169 -4.78 3.47 1.07
C LEU A 169 -3.68 4.52 1.25
N PHE A 170 -4.07 5.76 1.46
CA PHE A 170 -3.13 6.85 1.66
C PHE A 170 -3.70 7.86 2.64
N GLU A 171 -2.89 8.33 3.60
CA GLU A 171 -3.24 9.43 4.51
C GLU A 171 -2.60 10.72 4.02
N ASP A 172 -3.41 11.72 3.71
CA ASP A 172 -2.89 13.01 3.26
C ASP A 172 -2.33 13.86 4.41
N SER A 173 -1.71 15.00 4.09
CA SER A 173 -1.11 15.90 5.07
C SER A 173 -2.11 16.51 6.06
N ASP A 174 -3.41 16.47 5.77
CA ASP A 174 -4.48 16.96 6.65
C ASP A 174 -5.09 15.85 7.52
N GLY A 175 -4.68 14.58 7.32
CA GLY A 175 -5.15 13.42 8.06
C GLY A 175 -6.38 12.74 7.45
N ASP A 176 -6.82 13.15 6.27
CA ASP A 176 -7.90 12.45 5.57
C ASP A 176 -7.37 11.16 4.93
N LEU A 177 -8.17 10.10 4.98
CA LEU A 177 -7.85 8.83 4.33
C LEU A 177 -8.35 8.83 2.88
N TRP A 178 -7.47 8.52 1.95
CA TRP A 178 -7.78 8.30 0.56
C TRP A 178 -7.80 6.80 0.26
N VAL A 179 -8.83 6.38 -0.48
CA VAL A 179 -9.08 4.97 -0.77
C VAL A 179 -9.21 4.79 -2.28
N GLY A 180 -8.28 4.06 -2.84
CA GLY A 180 -8.28 3.69 -4.25
C GLY A 180 -8.81 2.28 -4.46
N THR A 181 -9.64 2.10 -5.48
CA THR A 181 -10.27 0.83 -5.79
C THR A 181 -9.90 0.32 -7.18
N TRP A 182 -10.12 -0.96 -7.43
CA TRP A 182 -9.87 -1.56 -8.73
C TRP A 182 -10.78 -1.01 -9.85
N SER A 183 -12.08 -0.79 -9.55
CA SER A 183 -13.07 -0.41 -10.57
C SER A 183 -14.20 0.49 -10.06
N SER A 184 -14.18 0.87 -8.79
CA SER A 184 -15.20 1.74 -8.20
C SER A 184 -14.72 3.18 -8.04
N GLY A 185 -13.48 3.48 -8.40
CA GLY A 185 -12.89 4.81 -8.39
C GLY A 185 -12.16 5.16 -7.11
N LEU A 186 -12.12 6.47 -6.86
CA LEU A 186 -11.42 7.11 -5.77
C LEU A 186 -12.41 7.60 -4.72
N PHE A 187 -12.09 7.37 -3.46
CA PHE A 187 -12.86 7.87 -2.32
C PHE A 187 -11.94 8.59 -1.33
N ARG A 188 -12.51 9.50 -0.55
CA ARG A 188 -11.86 10.14 0.58
C ARG A 188 -12.75 10.04 1.81
N TYR A 189 -12.21 9.56 2.91
CA TYR A 189 -12.83 9.65 4.22
C TYR A 189 -12.28 10.89 4.94
N SER A 190 -13.13 11.87 5.18
CA SER A 190 -12.80 13.03 6.00
C SER A 190 -12.94 12.66 7.47
N ARG A 191 -11.82 12.60 8.17
CA ARG A 191 -11.81 12.28 9.59
C ARG A 191 -12.53 13.34 10.41
N LYS A 192 -12.39 14.61 10.03
CA LYS A 192 -13.03 15.75 10.70
C LYS A 192 -14.57 15.69 10.63
N GLU A 193 -15.11 15.18 9.53
CA GLU A 193 -16.55 15.14 9.28
C GLU A 193 -17.15 13.75 9.50
N ASP A 194 -16.31 12.74 9.76
CA ASP A 194 -16.67 11.31 9.85
C ASP A 194 -17.50 10.85 8.64
N LYS A 195 -17.02 11.20 7.44
CA LYS A 195 -17.80 11.04 6.22
C LYS A 195 -16.95 10.65 5.02
N PHE A 196 -17.48 9.76 4.18
CA PHE A 196 -16.92 9.44 2.87
C PHE A 196 -17.40 10.40 1.78
N TYR A 197 -16.49 10.68 0.85
CA TYR A 197 -16.73 11.40 -0.39
C TYR A 197 -16.33 10.52 -1.57
N ALA A 198 -17.24 10.32 -2.52
CA ALA A 198 -16.96 9.65 -3.78
C ALA A 198 -16.52 10.67 -4.82
N TYR A 199 -15.42 10.42 -5.51
CA TYR A 199 -14.90 11.30 -6.53
C TYR A 199 -15.53 10.99 -7.90
N PRO A 200 -15.62 12.01 -8.80
CA PRO A 200 -16.05 11.78 -10.16
C PRO A 200 -15.22 10.68 -10.83
N LYS A 201 -15.82 9.96 -11.77
CA LYS A 201 -15.17 8.89 -12.51
C LYS A 201 -13.87 9.40 -13.15
N ILE A 202 -12.74 8.76 -12.81
CA ILE A 202 -11.42 9.17 -13.26
C ILE A 202 -11.24 8.84 -14.75
N ASN A 203 -11.74 7.65 -15.16
CA ASN A 203 -11.60 7.12 -16.52
C ASN A 203 -12.66 6.04 -16.76
N GLU A 204 -12.66 5.43 -17.92
CA GLU A 204 -13.61 4.36 -18.30
C GLU A 204 -13.56 3.17 -17.32
N ARG A 205 -12.37 2.75 -16.89
CA ARG A 205 -12.15 1.64 -15.94
C ARG A 205 -12.41 2.03 -14.49
N ASN A 206 -12.39 3.33 -14.19
CA ASN A 206 -12.54 3.89 -12.85
C ASN A 206 -11.59 3.24 -11.82
N SER A 207 -10.33 3.02 -12.23
CA SER A 207 -9.27 2.40 -11.43
C SER A 207 -8.41 3.46 -10.75
N ALA A 208 -8.25 3.37 -9.42
CA ALA A 208 -7.30 4.13 -8.64
C ALA A 208 -6.37 3.13 -7.93
N HIS A 209 -5.21 2.86 -8.52
CA HIS A 209 -4.30 1.78 -8.09
C HIS A 209 -3.25 2.25 -7.11
N VAL A 210 -2.76 3.47 -7.28
CA VAL A 210 -1.80 4.13 -6.40
C VAL A 210 -2.23 5.58 -6.16
N ILE A 211 -2.03 6.06 -4.93
CA ILE A 211 -2.36 7.42 -4.51
C ILE A 211 -1.14 8.00 -3.82
N TYR A 212 -0.79 9.23 -4.15
CA TYR A 212 0.36 9.92 -3.60
C TYR A 212 0.07 11.42 -3.44
N GLN A 213 0.58 12.02 -2.37
CA GLN A 213 0.62 13.47 -2.20
C GLN A 213 2.05 13.96 -2.26
N ASP A 214 2.37 14.84 -3.20
CA ASP A 214 3.71 15.41 -3.35
C ASP A 214 4.03 16.47 -2.28
N SER A 215 5.29 16.91 -2.22
CA SER A 215 5.77 17.92 -1.28
C SER A 215 5.05 19.27 -1.42
N ASN A 216 4.44 19.54 -2.58
CA ASN A 216 3.59 20.70 -2.83
C ASN A 216 2.12 20.47 -2.47
N ARG A 217 1.79 19.35 -1.81
CA ARG A 217 0.43 18.94 -1.41
C ARG A 217 -0.51 18.65 -2.57
N LYS A 218 0.01 18.40 -3.76
CA LYS A 218 -0.78 17.97 -4.91
C LYS A 218 -1.07 16.49 -4.81
N MET A 219 -2.32 16.10 -5.13
CA MET A 219 -2.76 14.71 -5.08
C MET A 219 -2.65 14.08 -6.47
N TRP A 220 -1.91 12.98 -6.53
CA TRP A 220 -1.68 12.18 -7.72
C TRP A 220 -2.34 10.82 -7.58
N VAL A 221 -2.94 10.35 -8.66
CA VAL A 221 -3.59 9.03 -8.70
C VAL A 221 -3.14 8.32 -9.97
N GLY A 222 -2.50 7.18 -9.78
CA GLY A 222 -2.14 6.27 -10.87
C GLY A 222 -3.18 5.17 -11.00
N GLY A 223 -3.49 4.78 -12.22
CA GLY A 223 -4.45 3.74 -12.48
C GLY A 223 -3.88 2.58 -13.31
N TRP A 224 -4.64 1.51 -13.40
CA TRP A 224 -4.31 0.36 -14.24
C TRP A 224 -4.80 0.60 -15.66
N ASP A 225 -3.85 0.66 -16.60
CA ASP A 225 -4.11 0.89 -18.04
C ASP A 225 -4.89 2.20 -18.33
N CYS A 226 -4.61 3.24 -17.53
CA CYS A 226 -5.28 4.54 -17.68
C CYS A 226 -4.39 5.75 -17.40
N GLY A 227 -3.11 5.55 -17.10
CA GLY A 227 -2.15 6.62 -16.90
C GLY A 227 -2.19 7.23 -15.49
N LEU A 228 -1.74 8.49 -15.42
CA LEU A 228 -1.57 9.26 -14.20
C LEU A 228 -2.50 10.48 -14.22
N PHE A 229 -3.10 10.76 -13.08
CA PHE A 229 -4.02 11.87 -12.88
C PHE A 229 -3.53 12.78 -11.75
N LEU A 230 -3.52 14.08 -12.01
CA LEU A 230 -3.38 15.11 -11.00
C LEU A 230 -4.78 15.62 -10.62
N LEU A 231 -5.12 15.55 -9.35
CA LEU A 231 -6.39 16.11 -8.86
C LEU A 231 -6.27 17.62 -8.69
N ASN A 232 -7.16 18.34 -9.32
CA ASN A 232 -7.34 19.78 -9.13
C ASN A 232 -8.45 19.99 -8.09
N HIS A 233 -8.21 20.83 -7.11
CA HIS A 233 -9.13 21.13 -6.02
C HIS A 233 -9.64 19.90 -5.25
N PRO A 234 -8.74 19.02 -4.74
CA PRO A 234 -9.11 17.69 -4.23
C PRO A 234 -10.08 17.71 -3.05
N LYS A 235 -10.25 18.85 -2.36
CA LYS A 235 -11.18 18.97 -1.22
C LYS A 235 -12.43 19.81 -1.54
N ASP A 236 -12.51 20.41 -2.70
CA ASP A 236 -13.69 21.13 -3.20
C ASP A 236 -14.47 20.23 -4.16
N MET A 237 -15.44 19.49 -3.61
CA MET A 237 -16.23 18.52 -4.37
C MET A 237 -17.08 19.16 -5.49
N ALA A 238 -17.34 20.48 -5.44
CA ALA A 238 -18.07 21.17 -6.50
C ALA A 238 -17.18 21.49 -7.72
N ASN A 239 -15.87 21.66 -7.50
CA ASN A 239 -14.91 22.07 -8.52
C ASN A 239 -13.79 21.05 -8.78
N VAL A 240 -13.87 19.85 -8.19
CA VAL A 240 -12.87 18.81 -8.40
C VAL A 240 -12.82 18.40 -9.88
N SER A 241 -11.61 18.33 -10.41
CA SER A 241 -11.34 17.90 -11.78
C SER A 241 -9.98 17.20 -11.84
N TYR A 242 -9.67 16.64 -13.01
CA TYR A 242 -8.42 15.90 -13.23
C TYR A 242 -7.64 16.47 -14.39
N THR A 243 -6.33 16.61 -14.22
CA THR A 243 -5.39 16.73 -15.33
C THR A 243 -4.84 15.33 -15.62
N HIS A 244 -5.01 14.84 -16.84
CA HIS A 244 -4.67 13.48 -17.24
C HIS A 244 -3.36 13.44 -18.02
N TYR A 245 -2.46 12.57 -17.61
CA TYR A 245 -1.21 12.23 -18.28
C TYR A 245 -1.29 10.77 -18.73
N SER A 246 -1.00 10.52 -20.02
CA SER A 246 -1.05 9.17 -20.58
C SER A 246 0.12 8.94 -21.53
N HIS A 247 0.38 7.67 -21.81
CA HIS A 247 1.30 7.29 -22.88
C HIS A 247 0.76 7.72 -24.24
N ARG A 248 1.63 8.30 -25.08
CA ARG A 248 1.34 8.68 -26.47
C ARG A 248 2.41 8.11 -27.38
N ILE A 249 2.01 7.32 -28.36
CA ILE A 249 2.93 6.73 -29.32
C ILE A 249 3.65 7.85 -30.09
N GLY A 250 4.99 7.81 -30.07
CA GLY A 250 5.84 8.79 -30.77
C GLY A 250 6.05 10.13 -30.03
N ASP A 251 5.64 10.22 -28.78
CA ASP A 251 5.87 11.37 -27.89
C ASP A 251 6.76 10.97 -26.70
N ASP A 252 8.07 11.18 -26.81
CA ASP A 252 9.05 10.84 -25.78
C ASP A 252 8.87 11.66 -24.49
N ALA A 253 8.06 12.72 -24.50
CA ALA A 253 7.71 13.52 -23.32
C ALA A 253 6.44 12.99 -22.60
N SER A 254 5.81 11.95 -23.13
CA SER A 254 4.66 11.28 -22.48
C SER A 254 5.09 10.16 -21.53
N LEU A 255 4.13 9.58 -20.78
CA LEU A 255 4.42 8.40 -19.97
C LEU A 255 4.91 7.25 -20.86
N SER A 256 5.80 6.40 -20.33
CA SER A 256 6.28 5.19 -21.02
C SER A 256 5.20 4.12 -21.19
N ASP A 257 4.24 4.07 -20.24
CA ASP A 257 3.09 3.15 -20.25
C ASP A 257 1.91 3.79 -19.50
N ASN A 258 0.69 3.27 -19.72
CA ASN A 258 -0.51 3.67 -19.00
C ASN A 258 -0.76 2.90 -17.70
N ILE A 259 0.10 1.94 -17.35
CA ILE A 259 0.05 1.27 -16.05
C ILE A 259 1.02 1.98 -15.11
N VAL A 260 0.47 2.57 -14.04
CA VAL A 260 1.24 3.23 -12.99
C VAL A 260 1.24 2.36 -11.74
N TYR A 261 2.37 1.74 -11.45
CA TYR A 261 2.52 0.83 -10.30
C TYR A 261 2.80 1.55 -8.99
N ASP A 262 3.60 2.62 -9.06
CA ASP A 262 4.01 3.38 -7.90
C ASP A 262 4.34 4.83 -8.27
N ILE A 263 4.29 5.72 -7.27
CA ILE A 263 4.62 7.14 -7.41
C ILE A 263 5.52 7.51 -6.24
N VAL A 264 6.66 8.10 -6.53
CA VAL A 264 7.64 8.56 -5.54
C VAL A 264 8.19 9.93 -5.96
N GLU A 265 8.55 10.79 -4.99
CA GLU A 265 9.21 12.08 -5.17
C GLU A 265 10.68 12.02 -4.71
#